data_4f32d6c8ee6fd7a749604efe98da188c
#
_entry.id   4f32d6c8ee6fd7a749604efe98da188c
#
_cell.length_a   1.000
_cell.length_b   1.000
_cell.length_c   1.000
_cell.angle_alpha   90.00
_cell.angle_beta   90.00
_cell.angle_gamma   90.00
#
_symmetry.space_group_name_H-M   'P 1'
#
loop_
_entity.id
_entity.type
_entity.pdbx_description
1 polymer ?
#
loop_
_entity_poly.entity_id
_entity_poly.type
_entity_poly.pdbx_seq_one_letter_code
_entity_poly.pdbx_strand_id
1 'polypeptide(L)'
;MKKFPPIEKILEAYTAIADNHVKLENDQALVTSSNEAKTYTVTFHDNTYTSNDNASYWQGYLGYPGIAVLMLQGKLPYDKELAQQFAGVDWNKINQEYKRNYAQAADAVMTAKGIGKKKAETELHHVYDALKQLPIIVKRGSLRPPKAN
;
A
#
# COMPACT_ATOMS: atom_id res chain seq x y z
N MET A 1 -12.63 -9.46 -0.32
CA MET A 1 -12.56 -8.15 0.40
C MET A 1 -13.86 -7.39 0.20
N LYS A 2 -14.51 -7.01 1.28
CA LYS A 2 -15.83 -6.35 1.21
C LYS A 2 -15.75 -4.83 1.09
N LYS A 3 -14.71 -4.23 1.61
CA LYS A 3 -14.48 -2.80 1.56
C LYS A 3 -13.13 -2.56 0.89
N PHE A 4 -13.08 -1.58 -0.01
CA PHE A 4 -11.88 -1.33 -0.80
C PHE A 4 -11.16 -0.07 -0.33
N PRO A 5 -9.82 -0.07 -0.34
CA PRO A 5 -9.05 1.12 0.03
C PRO A 5 -9.19 2.23 -1.02
N PRO A 6 -8.83 3.47 -0.68
CA PRO A 6 -8.61 4.48 -1.71
C PRO A 6 -7.60 3.97 -2.74
N ILE A 7 -7.85 4.28 -4.00
CA ILE A 7 -7.02 3.77 -5.11
C ILE A 7 -5.54 4.19 -4.97
N GLU A 8 -5.29 5.37 -4.41
CA GLU A 8 -3.95 5.92 -4.23
C GLU A 8 -3.09 5.10 -3.25
N LYS A 9 -3.69 4.23 -2.45
CA LYS A 9 -2.94 3.32 -1.58
C LYS A 9 -2.04 2.37 -2.37
N ILE A 10 -2.37 2.13 -3.63
CA ILE A 10 -1.52 1.35 -4.53
C ILE A 10 -0.17 2.05 -4.75
N LEU A 11 -0.18 3.38 -4.86
CA LEU A 11 1.05 4.16 -5.03
C LEU A 11 1.94 4.09 -3.78
N GLU A 12 1.33 4.07 -2.60
CA GLU A 12 2.06 3.88 -1.34
C GLU A 12 2.69 2.49 -1.28
N ALA A 13 1.99 1.48 -1.81
CA ALA A 13 2.55 0.13 -1.93
C ALA A 13 3.74 0.09 -2.91
N TYR A 14 3.67 0.83 -4.01
CA TYR A 14 4.79 0.95 -4.94
C TYR A 14 6.05 1.47 -4.25
N THR A 15 5.90 2.52 -3.45
CA THR A 15 7.03 3.08 -2.69
C THR A 15 7.61 2.04 -1.73
N ALA A 16 6.76 1.30 -1.01
CA ALA A 16 7.23 0.28 -0.08
C ALA A 16 8.06 -0.80 -0.79
N ILE A 17 7.65 -1.21 -1.98
CA ILE A 17 8.39 -2.18 -2.78
C ILE A 17 9.69 -1.56 -3.32
N ALA A 18 9.61 -0.37 -3.90
CA ALA A 18 10.76 0.31 -4.50
C ALA A 18 11.85 0.60 -3.47
N ASP A 19 11.46 0.96 -2.25
CA ASP A 19 12.39 1.26 -1.16
C ASP A 19 12.84 0.02 -0.40
N ASN A 20 12.43 -1.16 -0.83
CA ASN A 20 12.77 -2.43 -0.20
C ASN A 20 12.32 -2.50 1.27
N HIS A 21 11.15 -1.96 1.55
CA HIS A 21 10.59 -1.89 2.90
C HIS A 21 9.76 -3.12 3.28
N VAL A 22 9.64 -4.12 2.41
CA VAL A 22 8.84 -5.32 2.67
C VAL A 22 9.75 -6.51 2.89
N LYS A 23 9.67 -7.10 4.07
CA LYS A 23 10.36 -8.37 4.40
C LYS A 23 9.31 -9.48 4.44
N LEU A 24 9.28 -10.28 3.40
CA LEU A 24 8.31 -11.37 3.24
C LEU A 24 8.84 -12.63 3.93
N GLU A 25 8.04 -13.20 4.81
CA GLU A 25 8.31 -14.46 5.52
C GLU A 25 7.25 -15.50 5.14
N ASN A 26 7.27 -16.69 5.76
CA ASN A 26 6.37 -17.77 5.37
C ASN A 26 4.89 -17.50 5.67
N ASP A 27 4.60 -16.89 6.81
CA ASP A 27 3.22 -16.67 7.30
C ASP A 27 2.92 -15.22 7.62
N GLN A 28 3.91 -14.35 7.44
CA GLN A 28 3.75 -12.92 7.70
C GLN A 28 4.74 -12.11 6.89
N ALA A 29 4.55 -10.81 6.88
CA ALA A 29 5.51 -9.87 6.32
C ALA A 29 5.64 -8.67 7.25
N LEU A 30 6.84 -8.10 7.29
CA LEU A 30 7.11 -6.85 8.01
C LEU A 30 7.26 -5.76 6.97
N VAL A 31 6.52 -4.67 7.13
CA VAL A 31 6.52 -3.54 6.19
C VAL A 31 6.89 -2.27 6.93
N THR A 32 8.01 -1.68 6.54
CA THR A 32 8.49 -0.42 7.12
C THR A 32 7.76 0.75 6.46
N SER A 33 7.32 1.72 7.25
CA SER A 33 6.63 2.91 6.73
C SER A 33 7.56 3.76 5.87
N SER A 34 6.98 4.62 5.02
CA SER A 34 7.75 5.43 4.07
C SER A 34 8.75 6.36 4.74
N ASN A 35 8.47 6.83 5.96
CA ASN A 35 9.39 7.65 6.75
C ASN A 35 10.25 6.82 7.71
N GLU A 36 10.17 5.49 7.63
CA GLU A 36 10.91 4.53 8.46
C GLU A 36 10.62 4.62 9.97
N ALA A 37 9.56 5.35 10.37
CA ALA A 37 9.22 5.55 11.77
C ALA A 37 8.49 4.36 12.40
N LYS A 38 7.83 3.54 11.59
CA LYS A 38 7.01 2.43 12.06
C LYS A 38 7.25 1.17 11.23
N THR A 39 7.02 0.01 11.85
CA THR A 39 6.99 -1.27 11.16
C THR A 39 5.63 -1.91 11.37
N TYR A 40 4.99 -2.28 10.29
CA TYR A 40 3.69 -2.96 10.31
C TYR A 40 3.87 -4.45 10.09
N THR A 41 2.95 -5.24 10.67
CA THR A 41 2.93 -6.68 10.48
C THR A 41 1.70 -7.06 9.68
N VAL A 42 1.92 -7.72 8.55
CA VAL A 42 0.87 -8.30 7.72
C VAL A 42 0.92 -9.81 7.92
N THR A 43 -0.19 -10.41 8.36
CA THR A 43 -0.25 -11.86 8.46
C THR A 43 -1.13 -12.42 7.36
N PHE A 44 -0.84 -13.63 6.93
CA PHE A 44 -1.65 -14.29 5.91
C PHE A 44 -1.68 -15.79 6.16
N HIS A 45 -2.87 -16.35 6.00
CA HIS A 45 -3.11 -17.79 6.08
C HIS A 45 -4.20 -18.12 5.08
N ASP A 46 -3.90 -18.97 4.11
CA ASP A 46 -4.75 -19.22 2.95
C ASP A 46 -5.08 -17.88 2.26
N ASN A 47 -6.34 -17.50 2.20
CA ASN A 47 -6.75 -16.23 1.60
C ASN A 47 -7.13 -15.19 2.64
N THR A 48 -6.82 -15.40 3.91
CA THR A 48 -7.14 -14.47 4.99
C THR A 48 -5.93 -13.62 5.32
N TYR A 49 -6.11 -12.29 5.29
CA TYR A 49 -5.08 -11.30 5.54
C TYR A 49 -5.44 -10.42 6.72
N THR A 50 -4.47 -10.14 7.58
CA THR A 50 -4.57 -9.12 8.62
C THR A 50 -3.43 -8.14 8.44
N SER A 51 -3.62 -6.89 8.81
CA SER A 51 -2.56 -5.89 8.81
C SER A 51 -2.82 -4.91 9.94
N ASN A 52 -1.75 -4.54 10.67
CA ASN A 52 -1.90 -3.65 11.81
C ASN A 52 -1.58 -2.18 11.51
N ASP A 53 -1.56 -1.78 10.25
CA ASP A 53 -1.54 -0.37 9.92
C ASP A 53 -2.91 0.25 10.27
N ASN A 54 -2.91 1.55 10.57
CA ASN A 54 -4.12 2.23 11.04
C ASN A 54 -5.29 2.08 10.06
N ALA A 55 -5.03 2.20 8.77
CA ALA A 55 -6.08 2.10 7.76
C ALA A 55 -6.74 0.72 7.79
N SER A 56 -5.96 -0.36 7.77
CA SER A 56 -6.51 -1.71 7.81
C SER A 56 -7.22 -2.00 9.11
N TYR A 57 -6.61 -1.62 10.23
CA TYR A 57 -7.12 -1.93 11.56
C TYR A 57 -8.45 -1.23 11.86
N TRP A 58 -8.54 0.08 11.54
CA TRP A 58 -9.70 0.87 11.89
C TRP A 58 -10.75 0.97 10.78
N GLN A 59 -10.35 0.87 9.50
CA GLN A 59 -11.26 1.06 8.38
C GLN A 59 -11.81 -0.26 7.81
N GLY A 60 -11.18 -1.39 8.08
CA GLY A 60 -11.66 -2.69 7.63
C GLY A 60 -11.36 -3.03 6.17
N TYR A 61 -10.53 -2.23 5.49
CA TYR A 61 -9.99 -2.57 4.17
C TYR A 61 -8.51 -2.89 4.29
N LEU A 62 -7.93 -3.46 3.25
CA LEU A 62 -6.49 -3.75 3.23
C LEU A 62 -5.73 -2.49 2.82
N GLY A 63 -4.93 -1.93 3.72
CA GLY A 63 -4.09 -0.77 3.46
C GLY A 63 -2.86 -1.12 2.62
N TYR A 64 -2.01 -0.13 2.36
CA TYR A 64 -0.87 -0.31 1.47
C TYR A 64 0.11 -1.41 1.88
N PRO A 65 0.36 -1.68 3.19
CA PRO A 65 1.27 -2.77 3.54
C PRO A 65 0.80 -4.12 3.01
N GLY A 66 -0.50 -4.42 3.16
CA GLY A 66 -1.07 -5.65 2.64
C GLY A 66 -1.10 -5.70 1.12
N ILE A 67 -1.36 -4.57 0.47
CA ILE A 67 -1.32 -4.48 -1.00
C ILE A 67 0.09 -4.80 -1.51
N ALA A 68 1.12 -4.24 -0.88
CA ALA A 68 2.51 -4.52 -1.25
C ALA A 68 2.84 -6.01 -1.10
N VAL A 69 2.35 -6.64 -0.04
CA VAL A 69 2.54 -8.08 0.18
C VAL A 69 1.90 -8.89 -0.94
N LEU A 70 0.66 -8.55 -1.33
CA LEU A 70 -0.02 -9.23 -2.45
C LEU A 70 0.77 -9.12 -3.75
N MET A 71 1.37 -7.96 -4.02
CA MET A 71 2.21 -7.75 -5.20
C MET A 71 3.45 -8.65 -5.17
N LEU A 72 4.15 -8.71 -4.04
CA LEU A 72 5.35 -9.52 -3.90
C LEU A 72 5.05 -11.01 -3.89
N GLN A 73 3.86 -11.41 -3.46
CA GLN A 73 3.41 -12.80 -3.55
C GLN A 73 3.03 -13.21 -4.97
N GLY A 74 2.99 -12.27 -5.90
CA GLY A 74 2.55 -12.55 -7.27
C GLY A 74 1.04 -12.69 -7.41
N LYS A 75 0.27 -12.33 -6.40
CA LYS A 75 -1.19 -12.42 -6.43
C LYS A 75 -1.85 -11.20 -7.04
N LEU A 76 -1.16 -10.06 -7.01
CA LEU A 76 -1.64 -8.81 -7.59
C LEU A 76 -0.61 -8.33 -8.61
N PRO A 77 -0.98 -8.24 -9.90
CA PRO A 77 -0.05 -7.77 -10.93
C PRO A 77 0.23 -6.27 -10.77
N TYR A 78 1.43 -5.85 -11.08
CA TYR A 78 1.82 -4.45 -11.05
C TYR A 78 2.99 -4.21 -12.01
N ASP A 79 3.12 -2.97 -12.47
CA ASP A 79 4.22 -2.53 -13.31
C ASP A 79 5.44 -2.20 -12.45
N LYS A 80 6.48 -3.01 -12.52
CA LYS A 80 7.69 -2.85 -11.70
C LYS A 80 8.45 -1.56 -12.02
N GLU A 81 8.48 -1.16 -13.29
CA GLU A 81 9.16 0.08 -13.69
C GLU A 81 8.43 1.29 -13.15
N LEU A 82 7.09 1.27 -13.22
CA LEU A 82 6.28 2.36 -12.65
C LEU A 82 6.45 2.43 -11.13
N ALA A 83 6.42 1.28 -10.46
CA ALA A 83 6.61 1.24 -9.01
C ALA A 83 7.94 1.87 -8.61
N GLN A 84 9.01 1.61 -9.35
CA GLN A 84 10.34 2.17 -9.08
C GLN A 84 10.37 3.69 -9.18
N GLN A 85 9.51 4.28 -10.02
CA GLN A 85 9.42 5.73 -10.14
C GLN A 85 8.88 6.39 -8.86
N PHE A 86 8.22 5.63 -8.00
CA PHE A 86 7.70 6.11 -6.72
C PHE A 86 8.65 5.86 -5.55
N ALA A 87 9.91 5.54 -5.82
CA ALA A 87 10.91 5.36 -4.76
C ALA A 87 11.12 6.64 -3.96
N GLY A 88 11.35 6.51 -2.66
CA GLY A 88 11.75 7.60 -1.79
C GLY A 88 10.66 8.60 -1.43
N VAL A 89 9.40 8.29 -1.67
CA VAL A 89 8.29 9.20 -1.34
C VAL A 89 7.91 9.06 0.13
N ASP A 90 7.93 10.16 0.86
CA ASP A 90 7.40 10.21 2.23
C ASP A 90 5.90 10.51 2.19
N TRP A 91 5.11 9.45 2.03
CA TRP A 91 3.65 9.56 1.92
C TRP A 91 3.01 10.11 3.18
N ASN A 92 3.58 9.82 4.34
CA ASN A 92 3.05 10.31 5.61
C ASN A 92 3.06 11.84 5.64
N LYS A 93 4.19 12.44 5.27
CA LYS A 93 4.34 13.89 5.20
C LYS A 93 3.41 14.51 4.16
N ILE A 94 3.38 13.95 2.95
CA ILE A 94 2.61 14.50 1.85
C ILE A 94 1.11 14.38 2.12
N ASN A 95 0.65 13.24 2.63
CA ASN A 95 -0.76 13.05 2.97
C ASN A 95 -1.21 14.03 4.06
N GLN A 96 -0.33 14.35 5.01
CA GLN A 96 -0.62 15.36 6.03
C GLN A 96 -0.69 16.77 5.42
N GLU A 97 0.22 17.12 4.53
CA GLU A 97 0.23 18.43 3.85
C GLU A 97 -1.07 18.66 3.07
N TYR A 98 -1.60 17.63 2.44
CA TYR A 98 -2.85 17.72 1.67
C TYR A 98 -4.07 17.31 2.46
N LYS A 99 -3.95 17.22 3.81
CA LYS A 99 -5.05 16.93 4.75
C LYS A 99 -5.83 15.67 4.33
N ARG A 100 -5.10 14.64 3.92
CA ARG A 100 -5.62 13.35 3.46
C ARG A 100 -6.44 13.43 2.18
N ASN A 101 -6.27 14.47 1.39
CA ASN A 101 -6.75 14.46 0.00
C ASN A 101 -5.75 13.65 -0.81
N TYR A 102 -5.98 12.35 -0.89
CA TYR A 102 -5.02 11.42 -1.50
C TYR A 102 -4.81 11.68 -2.99
N ALA A 103 -5.86 12.10 -3.69
CA ALA A 103 -5.74 12.42 -5.12
C ALA A 103 -4.81 13.61 -5.35
N GLN A 104 -4.93 14.66 -4.54
CA GLN A 104 -4.05 15.83 -4.63
C GLN A 104 -2.62 15.48 -4.23
N ALA A 105 -2.44 14.66 -3.19
CA ALA A 105 -1.12 14.21 -2.76
C ALA A 105 -0.43 13.42 -3.88
N ALA A 106 -1.15 12.49 -4.50
CA ALA A 106 -0.63 11.69 -5.61
C ALA A 106 -0.25 12.56 -6.80
N ASP A 107 -1.10 13.53 -7.16
CA ASP A 107 -0.83 14.46 -8.25
C ASP A 107 0.43 15.28 -7.99
N ALA A 108 0.61 15.76 -6.77
CA ALA A 108 1.79 16.51 -6.38
C ALA A 108 3.07 15.69 -6.50
N VAL A 109 3.04 14.43 -6.07
CA VAL A 109 4.17 13.50 -6.20
C VAL A 109 4.53 13.28 -7.67
N MET A 110 3.53 12.98 -8.50
CA MET A 110 3.77 12.73 -9.92
C MET A 110 4.32 13.95 -10.63
N THR A 111 3.82 15.15 -10.30
CA THR A 111 4.33 16.40 -10.84
C THR A 111 5.79 16.62 -10.44
N ALA A 112 6.10 16.46 -9.15
CA ALA A 112 7.46 16.69 -8.64
C ALA A 112 8.49 15.72 -9.23
N LYS A 113 8.07 14.48 -9.49
CA LYS A 113 8.97 13.46 -10.03
C LYS A 113 8.97 13.38 -11.56
N GLY A 114 8.12 14.14 -12.24
CA GLY A 114 8.00 14.07 -13.69
C GLY A 114 7.41 12.74 -14.19
N ILE A 115 6.56 12.12 -13.42
CA ILE A 115 5.91 10.86 -13.79
C ILE A 115 4.73 11.16 -14.72
N GLY A 116 4.62 10.41 -15.83
CA GLY A 116 3.51 10.54 -16.77
C GLY A 116 2.18 10.16 -16.11
N LYS A 117 1.33 11.16 -15.84
CA LYS A 117 0.08 10.95 -15.08
C LYS A 117 -0.91 10.03 -15.78
N LYS A 118 -1.11 10.20 -17.09
CA LYS A 118 -2.07 9.39 -17.83
C LYS A 118 -1.70 7.91 -17.80
N LYS A 119 -0.42 7.59 -18.02
CA LYS A 119 0.07 6.21 -17.97
C LYS A 119 -0.05 5.65 -16.56
N ALA A 120 0.33 6.44 -15.54
CA ALA A 120 0.22 6.03 -14.15
C ALA A 120 -1.22 5.76 -13.75
N GLU A 121 -2.15 6.64 -14.12
CA GLU A 121 -3.57 6.47 -13.80
C GLU A 121 -4.17 5.23 -14.47
N THR A 122 -3.82 4.98 -15.73
CA THR A 122 -4.29 3.79 -16.46
C THR A 122 -3.83 2.52 -15.75
N GLU A 123 -2.56 2.45 -15.37
CA GLU A 123 -2.01 1.30 -14.65
C GLU A 123 -2.62 1.18 -13.25
N LEU A 124 -2.81 2.30 -12.58
CA LEU A 124 -3.43 2.34 -11.25
C LEU A 124 -4.83 1.72 -11.26
N HIS A 125 -5.66 2.08 -12.25
CA HIS A 125 -6.98 1.50 -12.40
C HIS A 125 -6.93 0.02 -12.75
N HIS A 126 -5.98 -0.39 -13.56
CA HIS A 126 -5.78 -1.80 -13.90
C HIS A 126 -5.48 -2.63 -12.65
N VAL A 127 -4.54 -2.16 -11.83
CA VAL A 127 -4.19 -2.83 -10.57
C VAL A 127 -5.36 -2.84 -9.60
N TYR A 128 -6.07 -1.72 -9.50
CA TYR A 128 -7.21 -1.60 -8.59
C TYR A 128 -8.34 -2.57 -8.97
N ASP A 129 -8.64 -2.69 -10.26
CA ASP A 129 -9.64 -3.64 -10.74
C ASP A 129 -9.22 -5.08 -10.42
N ALA A 130 -7.94 -5.39 -10.58
CA ALA A 130 -7.42 -6.71 -10.22
C ALA A 130 -7.54 -6.96 -8.71
N LEU A 131 -7.25 -5.96 -7.88
CA LEU A 131 -7.39 -6.05 -6.43
C LEU A 131 -8.83 -6.37 -6.03
N LYS A 132 -9.80 -5.72 -6.67
CA LYS A 132 -11.22 -5.94 -6.38
C LYS A 132 -11.70 -7.34 -6.75
N GLN A 133 -11.01 -8.02 -7.65
CA GLN A 133 -11.35 -9.38 -8.07
C GLN A 133 -10.71 -10.47 -7.22
N LEU A 134 -9.75 -10.12 -6.36
CA LEU A 134 -9.06 -11.13 -5.55
C LEU A 134 -10.01 -11.73 -4.49
N PRO A 135 -10.04 -13.08 -4.38
CA PRO A 135 -10.91 -13.76 -3.41
C PRO A 135 -10.26 -13.79 -2.02
N ILE A 136 -9.86 -12.62 -1.51
CA ILE A 136 -9.22 -12.52 -0.20
C ILE A 136 -10.22 -12.08 0.86
N ILE A 137 -9.95 -12.50 2.10
CA ILE A 137 -10.70 -12.09 3.28
C ILE A 137 -9.77 -11.21 4.12
N VAL A 138 -10.22 -10.01 4.46
CA VAL A 138 -9.48 -9.09 5.30
C VAL A 138 -10.13 -9.07 6.67
N LYS A 139 -9.34 -9.39 7.70
CA LYS A 139 -9.81 -9.41 9.09
C LYS A 139 -8.94 -8.51 9.96
N ARG A 140 -9.52 -8.02 11.04
CA ARG A 140 -8.75 -7.35 12.08
C ARG A 140 -7.99 -8.43 12.86
N GLY A 141 -6.66 -8.30 12.94
CA GLY A 141 -5.84 -9.20 13.71
C GLY A 141 -5.75 -8.80 15.18
N SER A 142 -5.03 -9.59 15.96
CA SER A 142 -4.81 -9.33 17.38
C SER A 142 -3.78 -8.23 17.64
N LEU A 143 -2.87 -7.99 16.69
CA LEU A 143 -1.86 -6.94 16.84
C LEU A 143 -2.49 -5.58 16.60
N ARG A 144 -2.24 -4.65 17.54
CA ARG A 144 -2.69 -3.27 17.41
C ARG A 144 -1.71 -2.47 16.56
N PRO A 145 -2.15 -1.33 15.99
CA PRO A 145 -1.24 -0.45 15.28
C PRO A 145 -0.08 0.01 16.17
N PRO A 146 1.14 0.14 15.59
CA PRO A 146 2.28 0.67 16.34
C PRO A 146 1.97 2.08 16.85
N LYS A 147 2.45 2.38 18.05
CA LYS A 147 2.29 3.72 18.63
C LYS A 147 3.13 4.74 17.86
N ALA A 148 2.62 5.96 17.78
CA ALA A 148 3.39 7.08 17.26
C ALA A 148 4.61 7.33 18.14
N ASN A 149 5.75 7.56 17.49
CA ASN A 149 6.97 7.91 18.19
C ASN A 149 6.98 9.40 18.51
#